data_4d4172ff960fa2d9c5b5e402c3df5437
#
_entry.id   4d4172ff960fa2d9c5b5e402c3df5437
#
_cell.length_a   1.000
_cell.length_b   1.000
_cell.length_c   1.000
_cell.angle_alpha   90.00
_cell.angle_beta   90.00
_cell.angle_gamma   90.00
#
_symmetry.space_group_name_H-M   'P 1'
#
loop_
_entity.id
_entity.type
_entity.pdbx_description
1 polymer ?
#
loop_
_entity_poly.entity_id
_entity_poly.type
_entity_poly.pdbx_seq_one_letter_code
_entity_poly.pdbx_strand_id
1 'polypeptide(L)'
;MTRPVTLSEPHFSQHTLNKYASLMAQGNGYLGLRASHEEDYTRQTRGMYLAGLYHRAGKGEINELVNLPDVVGMEIAINGEVFSLSREAWQRELDFASGELRRSVVWRTSNGTGYTIASRRFVSADQLPLIALEITITPLDADASVLISTGIDATQTNHGRQHLDETQVRVFGQHLMQGIYTTQDGRSDVAISCCCQVSGDVQQCYTAKERRLLQHTSAQLHAGETVTLQKLVWIDWRDDRQAALDEWGSASLRQLEMCAQQSYDQLLAASTENWRQWWQKRRITVNGGDAHDQQALDYALYHLRIMTPAHDERSSIAAKGLTGEGYKGHVFWDTEVFLLPFHLFSDPTVARSLLRYRWHNLPGAQEKARRNGWQGALFPWESARSGEEETPEFAAINIRTGLRQKVASAQAEHHLVADIAWAVIQYWQTTGDESFIAHEGMALLLETAKFWISRAVRVNDRLEIHDVIGPDEYTEHVNNNAYTSYMARYNVQLALNIARQFGCSDDAFIHRAEMFLKELWMSEIQPDGVLPQDDSFMAKPAINLAKYKAAAGKQTILLDYSRAEVNEMQILKQADVVMLNYMLPEQFSAASCLANLR
;
A
#
# COMPACT_ATOMS: atom_id res chain seq x y z
N MET A 1 -27.87 -6.09 -9.32
CA MET A 1 -26.99 -5.21 -8.52
C MET A 1 -26.82 -3.90 -9.25
N THR A 2 -26.93 -2.77 -8.57
CA THR A 2 -26.58 -1.46 -9.15
C THR A 2 -25.09 -1.42 -9.45
N ARG A 3 -24.68 -0.71 -10.52
CA ARG A 3 -23.28 -0.55 -10.91
C ARG A 3 -22.52 0.24 -9.82
N PRO A 4 -21.24 -0.09 -9.49
CA PRO A 4 -20.39 0.76 -8.67
C PRO A 4 -20.31 2.17 -9.26
N VAL A 5 -20.18 3.17 -8.38
CA VAL A 5 -20.16 4.58 -8.79
C VAL A 5 -18.82 5.01 -9.33
N THR A 6 -18.77 6.21 -9.89
CA THR A 6 -17.56 6.84 -10.43
C THR A 6 -17.06 7.92 -9.50
N LEU A 7 -15.78 8.27 -9.65
CA LEU A 7 -15.16 9.43 -9.02
C LEU A 7 -14.78 10.44 -10.10
N SER A 8 -15.28 11.67 -9.99
CA SER A 8 -14.98 12.74 -10.94
C SER A 8 -14.07 13.79 -10.30
N GLU A 9 -13.12 14.30 -11.07
CA GLU A 9 -12.35 15.49 -10.73
C GLU A 9 -13.08 16.72 -11.29
N PRO A 10 -13.55 17.66 -10.44
CA PRO A 10 -14.50 18.69 -10.88
C PRO A 10 -13.87 19.78 -11.74
N HIS A 11 -12.57 20.04 -11.58
CA HIS A 11 -11.82 21.05 -12.33
C HIS A 11 -10.31 20.80 -12.21
N PHE A 12 -9.56 21.19 -13.24
CA PHE A 12 -8.12 21.14 -13.20
C PHE A 12 -7.53 22.19 -12.25
N SER A 13 -6.60 21.78 -11.40
CA SER A 13 -5.81 22.69 -10.56
C SER A 13 -4.43 22.09 -10.26
N GLN A 14 -3.38 22.88 -10.49
CA GLN A 14 -2.02 22.47 -10.12
C GLN A 14 -1.84 22.22 -8.61
N HIS A 15 -2.70 22.81 -7.76
CA HIS A 15 -2.66 22.59 -6.31
C HIS A 15 -3.24 21.24 -5.88
N THR A 16 -4.06 20.61 -6.72
CA THR A 16 -4.73 19.33 -6.43
C THR A 16 -4.20 18.15 -7.23
N LEU A 17 -3.17 18.34 -8.06
CA LEU A 17 -2.58 17.29 -8.88
C LEU A 17 -2.28 16.01 -8.09
N ASN A 18 -1.52 16.13 -7.01
CA ASN A 18 -1.14 14.96 -6.20
C ASN A 18 -2.31 14.38 -5.39
N LYS A 19 -3.31 15.20 -5.02
CA LYS A 19 -4.55 14.73 -4.40
C LYS A 19 -5.29 13.78 -5.34
N TYR A 20 -5.61 14.22 -6.55
CA TYR A 20 -6.32 13.38 -7.50
C TYR A 20 -5.47 12.26 -8.08
N ALA A 21 -4.14 12.43 -8.17
CA ALA A 21 -3.24 11.34 -8.51
C ALA A 21 -3.32 10.16 -7.52
N SER A 22 -3.62 10.43 -6.25
CA SER A 22 -3.85 9.40 -5.23
C SER A 22 -5.30 8.90 -5.23
N LEU A 23 -6.29 9.80 -5.25
CA LEU A 23 -7.71 9.43 -5.18
C LEU A 23 -8.17 8.58 -6.37
N MET A 24 -7.64 8.86 -7.56
CA MET A 24 -7.97 8.17 -8.82
C MET A 24 -6.92 7.13 -9.21
N ALA A 25 -6.04 6.73 -8.29
CA ALA A 25 -5.02 5.74 -8.57
C ALA A 25 -5.62 4.45 -9.11
N GLN A 26 -4.87 3.79 -10.00
CA GLN A 26 -5.25 2.55 -10.66
C GLN A 26 -4.34 1.41 -10.21
N GLY A 27 -4.79 0.18 -10.31
CA GLY A 27 -4.00 -0.97 -9.93
C GLY A 27 -4.77 -2.28 -9.92
N ASN A 28 -4.09 -3.35 -9.56
CA ASN A 28 -4.65 -4.71 -9.53
C ASN A 28 -4.05 -5.58 -8.42
N GLY A 29 -3.27 -4.99 -7.51
CA GLY A 29 -2.55 -5.69 -6.44
C GLY A 29 -1.17 -6.21 -6.83
N TYR A 30 -0.88 -6.41 -8.11
CA TYR A 30 0.46 -6.64 -8.65
C TYR A 30 1.15 -5.31 -8.95
N LEU A 31 0.46 -4.44 -9.66
CA LEU A 31 0.91 -3.14 -10.12
C LEU A 31 -0.01 -2.04 -9.57
N GLY A 32 0.58 -0.96 -9.08
CA GLY A 32 -0.09 0.28 -8.72
C GLY A 32 0.44 1.46 -9.51
N LEU A 33 -0.47 2.29 -9.97
CA LEU A 33 -0.18 3.44 -10.83
C LEU A 33 -0.89 4.68 -10.28
N ARG A 34 -0.14 5.74 -9.97
CA ARG A 34 -0.72 7.04 -9.62
C ARG A 34 -1.44 7.62 -10.84
N ALA A 35 -2.58 8.25 -10.58
CA ALA A 35 -3.34 8.91 -11.63
C ALA A 35 -2.76 10.29 -11.97
N SER A 36 -1.46 10.36 -12.28
CA SER A 36 -0.85 11.57 -12.84
C SER A 36 -1.43 11.87 -14.23
N HIS A 37 -1.39 13.14 -14.63
CA HIS A 37 -1.71 13.53 -16.00
C HIS A 37 -0.61 13.07 -16.96
N GLU A 38 -0.93 12.93 -18.22
CA GLU A 38 0.01 12.54 -19.27
C GLU A 38 1.06 13.63 -19.49
N GLU A 39 0.67 14.90 -19.44
CA GLU A 39 1.54 16.07 -19.56
C GLU A 39 2.36 16.30 -18.29
N ASP A 40 3.48 16.99 -18.43
CA ASP A 40 4.34 17.33 -17.30
C ASP A 40 3.91 18.65 -16.62
N TYR A 41 3.79 18.59 -15.30
CA TYR A 41 3.54 19.74 -14.43
C TYR A 41 4.55 19.79 -13.28
N THR A 42 5.08 20.96 -12.99
CA THR A 42 6.17 21.18 -12.01
C THR A 42 5.90 20.54 -10.62
N ARG A 43 4.64 20.42 -10.21
CA ARG A 43 4.26 19.87 -8.89
C ARG A 43 3.70 18.45 -8.96
N GLN A 44 3.70 17.85 -10.13
CA GLN A 44 3.16 16.51 -10.31
C GLN A 44 4.16 15.47 -9.81
N THR A 45 3.70 14.54 -8.99
CA THR A 45 4.46 13.36 -8.59
C THR A 45 3.95 12.16 -9.37
N ARG A 46 4.78 11.61 -10.23
CA ARG A 46 4.56 10.35 -10.93
C ARG A 46 4.96 9.20 -10.04
N GLY A 47 4.27 8.08 -10.13
CA GLY A 47 4.61 6.90 -9.36
C GLY A 47 3.96 5.65 -9.94
N MET A 48 4.78 4.61 -10.05
CA MET A 48 4.40 3.26 -10.46
C MET A 48 5.17 2.25 -9.63
N TYR A 49 4.47 1.29 -9.04
CA TYR A 49 5.05 0.37 -8.07
C TYR A 49 4.60 -1.06 -8.32
N LEU A 50 5.51 -2.01 -8.10
CA LEU A 50 5.22 -3.44 -8.11
C LEU A 50 5.21 -3.98 -6.68
N ALA A 51 4.19 -4.77 -6.34
CA ALA A 51 4.13 -5.42 -5.05
C ALA A 51 5.36 -6.30 -4.81
N GLY A 52 6.01 -6.14 -3.67
CA GLY A 52 7.16 -6.95 -3.27
C GLY A 52 8.51 -6.50 -3.85
N LEU A 53 8.56 -5.54 -4.75
CA LEU A 53 9.81 -5.03 -5.31
C LEU A 53 10.40 -3.96 -4.39
N TYR A 54 11.24 -4.39 -3.46
CA TYR A 54 11.96 -3.53 -2.51
C TYR A 54 13.44 -3.46 -2.83
N HIS A 55 14.04 -2.30 -2.57
CA HIS A 55 15.48 -2.11 -2.68
C HIS A 55 16.01 -1.19 -1.57
N ARG A 56 17.17 -1.53 -1.02
CA ARG A 56 17.91 -0.75 -0.03
C ARG A 56 19.05 -0.02 -0.72
N ALA A 57 18.98 1.30 -0.83
CA ALA A 57 19.91 2.09 -1.64
C ALA A 57 21.32 2.24 -1.04
N GLY A 58 21.54 1.84 0.21
CA GLY A 58 22.85 1.96 0.85
C GLY A 58 22.97 1.15 2.14
N LYS A 59 24.23 0.94 2.57
CA LYS A 59 24.50 0.26 3.83
C LYS A 59 24.01 1.10 5.01
N GLY A 60 23.17 0.52 5.86
CA GLY A 60 22.55 1.21 7.00
C GLY A 60 21.27 1.97 6.67
N GLU A 61 20.79 1.93 5.43
CA GLU A 61 19.46 2.38 5.05
C GLU A 61 18.43 1.25 5.13
N ILE A 62 17.17 1.59 5.03
CA ILE A 62 16.04 0.64 5.02
C ILE A 62 15.58 0.36 3.59
N ASN A 63 14.87 -0.74 3.39
CA ASN A 63 14.25 -1.03 2.11
C ASN A 63 13.18 0.00 1.76
N GLU A 64 13.01 0.30 0.48
CA GLU A 64 11.94 1.13 -0.05
C GLU A 64 11.27 0.40 -1.21
N LEU A 65 9.96 0.51 -1.33
CA LEU A 65 9.22 0.06 -2.50
C LEU A 65 9.66 0.92 -3.69
N VAL A 66 10.19 0.28 -4.73
CA VAL A 66 10.85 0.99 -5.83
C VAL A 66 9.85 1.73 -6.70
N ASN A 67 10.04 3.03 -6.89
CA ASN A 67 9.33 3.81 -7.91
C ASN A 67 9.92 3.49 -9.28
N LEU A 68 9.10 2.90 -10.15
CA LEU A 68 9.49 2.42 -11.47
C LEU A 68 9.61 3.56 -12.50
N PRO A 69 10.29 3.30 -13.64
CA PRO A 69 10.22 4.18 -14.81
C PRO A 69 8.78 4.55 -15.19
N ASP A 70 8.54 5.83 -15.48
CA ASP A 70 7.22 6.29 -15.91
C ASP A 70 6.91 5.84 -17.33
N VAL A 71 5.69 5.38 -17.54
CA VAL A 71 5.17 4.95 -18.83
C VAL A 71 3.92 5.71 -19.27
N VAL A 72 3.44 6.63 -18.43
CA VAL A 72 2.24 7.43 -18.70
C VAL A 72 2.59 8.73 -19.40
N GLY A 73 3.76 9.30 -19.10
CA GLY A 73 4.22 10.58 -19.62
C GLY A 73 4.14 10.69 -21.14
N MET A 74 3.63 11.85 -21.59
CA MET A 74 3.43 12.14 -23.00
C MET A 74 3.54 13.65 -23.26
N GLU A 75 4.33 14.04 -24.24
CA GLU A 75 4.33 15.39 -24.78
C GLU A 75 3.55 15.42 -26.10
N ILE A 76 2.60 16.32 -26.20
CA ILE A 76 1.80 16.56 -27.41
C ILE A 76 2.05 17.98 -27.86
N ALA A 77 2.53 18.16 -29.08
CA ALA A 77 2.66 19.46 -29.72
C ALA A 77 1.77 19.52 -30.96
N ILE A 78 0.97 20.58 -31.10
CA ILE A 78 0.08 20.80 -32.23
C ILE A 78 0.46 22.13 -32.88
N ASN A 79 0.84 22.07 -34.15
CA ASN A 79 1.37 23.23 -34.89
C ASN A 79 2.53 23.95 -34.16
N GLY A 80 3.35 23.17 -33.42
CA GLY A 80 4.49 23.64 -32.65
C GLY A 80 4.15 24.19 -31.26
N GLU A 81 2.88 24.25 -30.87
CA GLU A 81 2.44 24.64 -29.53
C GLU A 81 2.22 23.40 -28.65
N VAL A 82 2.88 23.36 -27.49
CA VAL A 82 2.79 22.23 -26.56
C VAL A 82 1.48 22.28 -25.79
N PHE A 83 0.75 21.17 -25.82
CA PHE A 83 -0.49 21.01 -25.07
C PHE A 83 -0.25 21.01 -23.57
N SER A 84 -1.00 21.82 -22.86
CA SER A 84 -1.09 21.78 -21.39
C SER A 84 -2.46 22.24 -20.92
N LEU A 85 -2.95 21.67 -19.84
CA LEU A 85 -4.24 22.04 -19.24
C LEU A 85 -4.13 23.39 -18.53
N SER A 86 -5.14 24.24 -18.70
CA SER A 86 -5.30 25.48 -17.94
C SER A 86 -6.74 25.65 -17.44
N ARG A 87 -7.59 26.37 -18.16
CA ARG A 87 -8.98 26.67 -17.76
C ARG A 87 -10.02 26.18 -18.78
N GLU A 88 -9.64 25.25 -19.62
CA GLU A 88 -10.53 24.69 -20.65
C GLU A 88 -11.69 23.90 -20.02
N ALA A 89 -12.73 23.70 -20.83
CA ALA A 89 -13.75 22.72 -20.50
C ALA A 89 -13.15 21.31 -20.57
N TRP A 90 -13.17 20.59 -19.48
CA TRP A 90 -12.62 19.24 -19.38
C TRP A 90 -13.41 18.38 -18.41
N GLN A 91 -13.26 17.08 -18.56
CA GLN A 91 -13.81 16.08 -17.67
C GLN A 91 -12.74 15.01 -17.38
N ARG A 92 -12.65 14.56 -16.13
CA ARG A 92 -11.82 13.44 -15.74
C ARG A 92 -12.56 12.57 -14.74
N GLU A 93 -12.64 11.28 -15.03
CA GLU A 93 -13.45 10.35 -14.28
C GLU A 93 -12.75 9.00 -14.16
N LEU A 94 -12.77 8.42 -12.96
CA LEU A 94 -12.42 7.04 -12.67
C LEU A 94 -13.68 6.21 -12.49
N ASP A 95 -13.85 5.19 -13.31
CA ASP A 95 -14.94 4.22 -13.21
C ASP A 95 -14.51 3.04 -12.33
N PHE A 96 -15.09 2.91 -11.15
CA PHE A 96 -14.77 1.81 -10.24
C PHE A 96 -15.21 0.43 -10.76
N ALA A 97 -16.17 0.38 -11.70
CA ALA A 97 -16.64 -0.88 -12.26
C ALA A 97 -15.63 -1.54 -13.20
N SER A 98 -14.74 -0.77 -13.80
CA SER A 98 -13.74 -1.23 -14.77
C SER A 98 -12.31 -0.89 -14.39
N GLY A 99 -12.10 0.05 -13.46
CA GLY A 99 -10.80 0.63 -13.16
C GLY A 99 -10.27 1.55 -14.27
N GLU A 100 -11.13 1.94 -15.23
CA GLU A 100 -10.76 2.82 -16.33
C GLU A 100 -10.78 4.29 -15.89
N LEU A 101 -9.70 5.00 -16.16
CA LEU A 101 -9.60 6.45 -16.01
C LEU A 101 -9.75 7.11 -17.37
N ARG A 102 -10.72 7.99 -17.50
CA ARG A 102 -11.03 8.72 -18.73
C ARG A 102 -10.85 10.21 -18.53
N ARG A 103 -10.36 10.89 -19.57
CA ARG A 103 -10.27 12.35 -19.62
C ARG A 103 -10.67 12.83 -21.00
N SER A 104 -11.37 13.96 -21.06
CA SER A 104 -11.64 14.68 -22.31
C SER A 104 -11.51 16.18 -22.08
N VAL A 105 -10.92 16.88 -23.04
CA VAL A 105 -10.70 18.33 -23.02
C VAL A 105 -10.89 18.92 -24.40
N VAL A 106 -11.47 20.11 -24.46
CA VAL A 106 -11.45 20.97 -25.65
C VAL A 106 -10.39 22.04 -25.40
N TRP A 107 -9.24 21.85 -26.02
CA TRP A 107 -8.09 22.77 -25.90
C TRP A 107 -8.05 23.75 -27.07
N ARG A 108 -7.58 24.97 -26.82
CA ARG A 108 -7.37 25.99 -27.86
C ARG A 108 -5.94 26.48 -27.81
N THR A 109 -5.33 26.55 -29.00
CA THR A 109 -4.03 27.17 -29.20
C THR A 109 -4.09 28.69 -29.01
N SER A 110 -2.94 29.33 -28.93
CA SER A 110 -2.82 30.79 -28.75
C SER A 110 -3.52 31.58 -29.85
N ASN A 111 -3.63 31.05 -31.08
CA ASN A 111 -4.36 31.65 -32.19
C ASN A 111 -5.87 31.35 -32.19
N GLY A 112 -6.39 30.58 -31.19
CA GLY A 112 -7.80 30.29 -31.02
C GLY A 112 -8.30 29.02 -31.71
N THR A 113 -7.45 28.29 -32.48
CA THR A 113 -7.81 27.02 -33.11
C THR A 113 -8.12 25.94 -32.06
N GLY A 114 -9.25 25.23 -32.22
CA GLY A 114 -9.76 24.27 -31.27
C GLY A 114 -9.36 22.83 -31.60
N TYR A 115 -9.14 22.05 -30.55
CA TYR A 115 -8.82 20.63 -30.61
C TYR A 115 -9.54 19.87 -29.51
N THR A 116 -10.11 18.70 -29.85
CA THR A 116 -10.54 17.74 -28.84
C THR A 116 -9.38 16.79 -28.57
N ILE A 117 -8.99 16.68 -27.31
CA ILE A 117 -7.97 15.73 -26.85
C ILE A 117 -8.63 14.87 -25.77
N ALA A 118 -8.70 13.55 -26.01
CA ALA A 118 -9.21 12.61 -25.04
C ALA A 118 -8.20 11.52 -24.74
N SER A 119 -8.11 11.14 -23.48
CA SER A 119 -7.28 10.00 -23.06
C SER A 119 -8.10 9.04 -22.19
N ARG A 120 -7.78 7.75 -22.29
CA ARG A 120 -8.30 6.71 -21.43
C ARG A 120 -7.22 5.68 -21.13
N ARG A 121 -7.24 5.14 -19.90
CA ARG A 121 -6.27 4.11 -19.51
C ARG A 121 -6.79 3.22 -18.40
N PHE A 122 -6.23 2.03 -18.30
CA PHE A 122 -6.47 1.11 -17.18
C PHE A 122 -5.24 0.26 -16.89
N VAL A 123 -5.15 -0.22 -15.64
CA VAL A 123 -4.28 -1.32 -15.23
C VAL A 123 -5.12 -2.59 -15.28
N SER A 124 -4.69 -3.59 -16.03
CA SER A 124 -5.52 -4.77 -16.31
C SER A 124 -5.74 -5.61 -15.06
N ALA A 125 -7.01 -5.94 -14.79
CA ALA A 125 -7.39 -6.91 -13.76
C ALA A 125 -7.36 -8.36 -14.26
N ASP A 126 -7.19 -8.57 -15.56
CA ASP A 126 -7.10 -9.87 -16.21
C ASP A 126 -5.64 -10.30 -16.42
N GLN A 127 -4.85 -9.46 -17.05
CA GLN A 127 -3.42 -9.65 -17.26
C GLN A 127 -2.64 -8.69 -16.38
N LEU A 128 -2.23 -9.15 -15.19
CA LEU A 128 -1.68 -8.29 -14.13
C LEU A 128 -0.51 -7.38 -14.55
N PRO A 129 0.43 -7.81 -15.45
CA PRO A 129 1.53 -6.95 -15.90
C PRO A 129 1.12 -5.87 -16.92
N LEU A 130 -0.12 -5.87 -17.43
CA LEU A 130 -0.54 -5.01 -18.54
C LEU A 130 -1.10 -3.67 -18.07
N ILE A 131 -0.57 -2.58 -18.65
CA ILE A 131 -1.20 -1.25 -18.70
C ILE A 131 -1.58 -0.95 -20.14
N ALA A 132 -2.81 -0.49 -20.36
CA ALA A 132 -3.26 0.02 -21.65
C ALA A 132 -3.63 1.50 -21.53
N LEU A 133 -3.20 2.30 -22.48
CA LEU A 133 -3.52 3.71 -22.63
C LEU A 133 -3.88 4.01 -24.07
N GLU A 134 -4.90 4.83 -24.27
CA GLU A 134 -5.27 5.34 -25.59
C GLU A 134 -5.46 6.84 -25.52
N ILE A 135 -4.99 7.56 -26.53
CA ILE A 135 -5.22 8.98 -26.72
C ILE A 135 -5.74 9.25 -28.12
N THR A 136 -6.71 10.16 -28.22
CA THR A 136 -7.27 10.63 -29.47
C THR A 136 -7.12 12.16 -29.58
N ILE A 137 -6.76 12.64 -30.76
CA ILE A 137 -6.63 14.07 -31.04
C ILE A 137 -7.40 14.37 -32.33
N THR A 138 -8.31 15.34 -32.27
CA THR A 138 -9.14 15.79 -33.40
C THR A 138 -9.08 17.30 -33.54
N PRO A 139 -8.53 17.84 -34.62
CA PRO A 139 -8.65 19.25 -34.97
C PRO A 139 -10.13 19.62 -35.25
N LEU A 140 -10.63 20.74 -34.69
CA LEU A 140 -12.04 21.13 -34.87
C LEU A 140 -12.23 22.11 -36.03
N ASP A 141 -11.30 23.06 -36.19
CA ASP A 141 -11.51 24.24 -37.01
C ASP A 141 -10.60 24.33 -38.24
N ALA A 142 -9.42 23.69 -38.23
CA ALA A 142 -8.41 23.78 -39.28
C ALA A 142 -7.50 22.54 -39.27
N ASP A 143 -6.78 22.32 -40.37
CA ASP A 143 -5.76 21.30 -40.48
C ASP A 143 -4.64 21.48 -39.46
N ALA A 144 -4.04 20.39 -39.01
CA ALA A 144 -3.04 20.39 -37.94
C ALA A 144 -1.87 19.45 -38.20
N SER A 145 -0.68 19.91 -37.83
CA SER A 145 0.50 19.05 -37.65
C SER A 145 0.58 18.66 -36.17
N VAL A 146 0.49 17.36 -35.89
CA VAL A 146 0.52 16.80 -34.53
C VAL A 146 1.80 16.03 -34.33
N LEU A 147 2.52 16.31 -33.23
CA LEU A 147 3.66 15.53 -32.76
C LEU A 147 3.33 14.96 -31.37
N ILE A 148 3.46 13.63 -31.23
CA ILE A 148 3.28 12.92 -29.95
C ILE A 148 4.61 12.25 -29.61
N SER A 149 5.13 12.54 -28.41
CA SER A 149 6.35 11.93 -27.87
C SER A 149 6.01 11.16 -26.59
N THR A 150 6.20 9.85 -26.57
CA THR A 150 5.92 8.98 -25.42
C THR A 150 6.79 7.74 -25.41
N GLY A 151 6.92 7.06 -24.27
CA GLY A 151 7.75 5.86 -24.18
C GLY A 151 7.96 5.42 -22.73
N ILE A 152 9.22 5.22 -22.36
CA ILE A 152 9.68 4.79 -21.03
C ILE A 152 10.62 5.87 -20.51
N ASP A 153 10.28 6.49 -19.37
CA ASP A 153 11.11 7.49 -18.70
C ASP A 153 11.67 6.93 -17.38
N ALA A 154 12.92 6.51 -17.38
CA ALA A 154 13.62 5.96 -16.23
C ALA A 154 14.36 7.03 -15.40
N THR A 155 14.00 8.29 -15.54
CA THR A 155 14.49 9.37 -14.66
C THR A 155 13.78 9.40 -13.31
N GLN A 156 12.72 8.60 -13.13
CA GLN A 156 11.95 8.52 -11.89
C GLN A 156 12.83 8.07 -10.71
N THR A 157 12.53 8.60 -9.54
CA THR A 157 13.28 8.36 -8.30
C THR A 157 12.34 8.20 -7.11
N ASN A 158 12.81 7.64 -6.02
CA ASN A 158 12.16 7.72 -4.70
C ASN A 158 12.72 8.96 -3.97
N HIS A 159 11.92 10.03 -3.86
CA HIS A 159 12.34 11.29 -3.20
C HIS A 159 13.73 11.78 -3.64
N GLY A 160 14.04 11.66 -4.92
CA GLY A 160 15.33 12.07 -5.49
C GLY A 160 16.42 10.98 -5.47
N ARG A 161 16.14 9.79 -4.92
CA ARG A 161 17.06 8.66 -4.90
C ARG A 161 16.74 7.67 -6.03
N GLN A 162 17.75 7.34 -6.83
CA GLN A 162 17.65 6.32 -7.85
C GLN A 162 17.89 4.93 -7.25
N HIS A 163 17.02 3.98 -7.56
CA HIS A 163 17.10 2.59 -7.11
C HIS A 163 17.47 1.61 -8.21
N LEU A 164 17.34 2.01 -9.48
CA LEU A 164 17.47 1.14 -10.64
C LEU A 164 18.62 1.61 -11.54
N ASP A 165 19.49 0.69 -11.90
CA ASP A 165 20.46 0.86 -12.98
C ASP A 165 19.83 0.42 -14.30
N GLU A 166 20.13 1.14 -15.41
CA GLU A 166 19.71 0.78 -16.74
C GLU A 166 20.63 -0.30 -17.29
N THR A 167 20.12 -1.52 -17.45
CA THR A 167 20.91 -2.68 -17.89
C THR A 167 20.87 -2.85 -19.39
N GLN A 168 19.68 -2.72 -20.01
CA GLN A 168 19.49 -2.79 -21.45
C GLN A 168 18.36 -1.86 -21.90
N VAL A 169 18.56 -1.18 -23.02
CA VAL A 169 17.53 -0.38 -23.69
C VAL A 169 17.57 -0.67 -25.18
N ARG A 170 16.47 -1.12 -25.75
CA ARG A 170 16.41 -1.58 -27.14
C ARG A 170 15.08 -1.23 -27.80
N VAL A 171 15.14 -1.06 -29.15
CA VAL A 171 13.96 -1.00 -30.02
C VAL A 171 13.98 -2.24 -30.92
N PHE A 172 12.86 -2.92 -31.02
CA PHE A 172 12.70 -4.14 -31.80
C PHE A 172 11.66 -3.93 -32.92
N GLY A 173 11.95 -4.38 -34.12
CA GLY A 173 11.00 -4.42 -35.22
C GLY A 173 10.34 -3.09 -35.59
N GLN A 174 10.96 -1.96 -35.25
CA GLN A 174 10.48 -0.58 -35.47
C GLN A 174 9.21 -0.15 -34.70
N HIS A 175 8.70 -0.96 -33.77
CA HIS A 175 7.46 -0.63 -33.02
C HIS A 175 7.45 -1.08 -31.57
N LEU A 176 8.44 -1.83 -31.12
CA LEU A 176 8.55 -2.31 -29.75
C LEU A 176 9.74 -1.67 -29.06
N MET A 177 9.53 -1.11 -27.91
CA MET A 177 10.54 -0.58 -27.01
C MET A 177 10.66 -1.47 -25.78
N GLN A 178 11.89 -1.72 -25.30
CA GLN A 178 12.10 -2.42 -24.04
C GLN A 178 13.25 -1.78 -23.27
N GLY A 179 13.00 -1.49 -22.00
CA GLY A 179 14.02 -1.21 -20.99
C GLY A 179 14.09 -2.36 -19.99
N ILE A 180 15.29 -2.84 -19.70
CA ILE A 180 15.56 -3.76 -18.59
C ILE A 180 16.41 -3.02 -17.57
N TYR A 181 15.93 -3.02 -16.34
CA TYR A 181 16.51 -2.31 -15.22
C TYR A 181 16.84 -3.30 -14.11
N THR A 182 17.92 -3.06 -13.40
CA THR A 182 18.35 -3.91 -12.28
C THR A 182 18.45 -3.05 -11.02
N THR A 183 17.99 -3.54 -9.88
CA THR A 183 18.23 -2.86 -8.59
C THR A 183 19.73 -2.73 -8.35
N GLN A 184 20.18 -1.61 -7.74
CA GLN A 184 21.61 -1.31 -7.57
C GLN A 184 22.39 -2.35 -6.75
N ASP A 185 21.69 -3.13 -5.91
CA ASP A 185 22.26 -4.30 -5.22
C ASP A 185 22.36 -5.55 -6.11
N GLY A 186 21.89 -5.47 -7.33
CA GLY A 186 21.92 -6.55 -8.29
C GLY A 186 20.94 -7.70 -8.03
N ARG A 187 19.98 -7.56 -7.13
CA ARG A 187 19.08 -8.67 -6.73
C ARG A 187 17.89 -8.86 -7.64
N SER A 188 17.26 -7.78 -8.05
CA SER A 188 16.02 -7.85 -8.82
C SER A 188 16.18 -7.20 -10.19
N ASP A 189 15.54 -7.79 -11.20
CA ASP A 189 15.46 -7.25 -12.55
C ASP A 189 14.00 -6.86 -12.85
N VAL A 190 13.81 -5.75 -13.58
CA VAL A 190 12.51 -5.27 -14.06
C VAL A 190 12.60 -5.10 -15.56
N ALA A 191 11.71 -5.74 -16.33
CA ALA A 191 11.55 -5.54 -17.76
C ALA A 191 10.29 -4.70 -18.01
N ILE A 192 10.43 -3.59 -18.69
CA ILE A 192 9.33 -2.74 -19.15
C ILE A 192 9.34 -2.77 -20.67
N SER A 193 8.33 -3.42 -21.23
CA SER A 193 8.13 -3.52 -22.67
C SER A 193 6.97 -2.60 -23.07
N CYS A 194 7.14 -1.81 -24.13
CA CYS A 194 6.18 -0.80 -24.57
C CYS A 194 5.95 -0.90 -26.08
N CYS A 195 4.69 -0.84 -26.51
CA CYS A 195 4.27 -0.78 -27.89
C CYS A 195 3.34 0.43 -28.09
N CYS A 196 3.62 1.27 -29.10
CA CYS A 196 2.73 2.37 -29.48
C CYS A 196 2.26 2.15 -30.92
N GLN A 197 0.97 1.90 -31.10
CA GLN A 197 0.31 1.78 -32.39
C GLN A 197 -0.48 3.06 -32.68
N VAL A 198 -0.32 3.61 -33.88
CA VAL A 198 -0.96 4.88 -34.25
C VAL A 198 -1.75 4.70 -35.53
N SER A 199 -2.98 5.24 -35.56
CA SER A 199 -3.83 5.21 -36.74
C SER A 199 -3.40 6.21 -37.80
N GLY A 200 -3.65 5.90 -39.08
CA GLY A 200 -3.41 6.80 -40.22
C GLY A 200 -1.99 6.75 -40.77
N ASP A 201 -1.67 7.69 -41.67
CA ASP A 201 -0.33 7.85 -42.25
C ASP A 201 0.52 8.72 -41.30
N VAL A 202 1.48 8.08 -40.64
CA VAL A 202 2.30 8.71 -39.61
C VAL A 202 3.79 8.42 -39.85
N GLN A 203 4.63 9.38 -39.50
CA GLN A 203 6.07 9.18 -39.43
C GLN A 203 6.50 8.92 -38.01
N GLN A 204 7.36 7.92 -37.80
CA GLN A 204 7.85 7.52 -36.51
C GLN A 204 9.38 7.50 -36.45
N CYS A 205 9.93 7.98 -35.35
CA CYS A 205 11.34 7.82 -35.01
C CYS A 205 11.51 7.60 -33.50
N TYR A 206 12.70 7.18 -33.09
CA TYR A 206 13.00 6.83 -31.71
C TYR A 206 14.22 7.59 -31.21
N THR A 207 14.19 7.94 -29.92
CA THR A 207 15.36 8.48 -29.21
C THR A 207 15.61 7.65 -27.95
N ALA A 208 16.87 7.34 -27.67
CA ALA A 208 17.32 6.74 -26.42
C ALA A 208 18.41 7.66 -25.85
N LYS A 209 18.05 8.46 -24.87
CA LYS A 209 18.96 9.46 -24.26
C LYS A 209 18.52 9.81 -22.84
N GLU A 210 19.50 10.02 -21.95
CA GLU A 210 19.24 10.52 -20.58
C GLU A 210 18.21 9.68 -19.83
N ARG A 211 18.35 8.36 -19.89
CA ARG A 211 17.44 7.36 -19.28
C ARG A 211 16.01 7.38 -19.84
N ARG A 212 15.79 7.96 -21.01
CA ARG A 212 14.49 7.98 -21.70
C ARG A 212 14.59 7.23 -23.01
N LEU A 213 13.66 6.33 -23.25
CA LEU A 213 13.44 5.65 -24.52
C LEU A 213 12.07 6.10 -25.04
N LEU A 214 12.07 6.98 -26.03
CA LEU A 214 10.86 7.63 -26.54
C LEU A 214 10.64 7.31 -28.02
N GLN A 215 9.37 7.08 -28.37
CA GLN A 215 8.85 7.12 -29.73
C GLN A 215 8.30 8.54 -29.99
N HIS A 216 8.68 9.12 -31.12
CA HIS A 216 8.13 10.36 -31.65
C HIS A 216 7.28 10.03 -32.87
N THR A 217 6.02 10.43 -32.86
CA THR A 217 5.07 10.20 -33.94
C THR A 217 4.55 11.52 -34.45
N SER A 218 4.70 11.77 -35.76
CA SER A 218 4.13 12.96 -36.40
C SER A 218 3.02 12.56 -37.38
N ALA A 219 1.92 13.32 -37.34
CA ALA A 219 0.76 13.15 -38.20
C ALA A 219 0.33 14.50 -38.78
N GLN A 220 -0.18 14.48 -40.02
CA GLN A 220 -0.88 15.62 -40.64
C GLN A 220 -2.37 15.27 -40.65
N LEU A 221 -3.20 16.10 -40.05
CA LEU A 221 -4.64 15.84 -39.91
C LEU A 221 -5.42 16.96 -40.58
N HIS A 222 -6.47 16.57 -41.29
CA HIS A 222 -7.49 17.52 -41.75
C HIS A 222 -8.46 17.87 -40.62
N ALA A 223 -9.13 19.04 -40.73
CA ALA A 223 -10.19 19.41 -39.79
C ALA A 223 -11.25 18.30 -39.69
N GLY A 224 -11.54 17.85 -38.45
CA GLY A 224 -12.43 16.75 -38.14
C GLY A 224 -11.83 15.33 -38.25
N GLU A 225 -10.61 15.19 -38.74
CA GLU A 225 -9.90 13.91 -38.78
C GLU A 225 -9.32 13.58 -37.39
N THR A 226 -9.38 12.31 -36.98
CA THR A 226 -8.89 11.87 -35.67
C THR A 226 -7.66 10.97 -35.82
N VAL A 227 -6.58 11.31 -35.15
CA VAL A 227 -5.50 10.38 -34.88
C VAL A 227 -5.69 9.71 -33.52
N THR A 228 -5.50 8.38 -33.50
CA THR A 228 -5.56 7.56 -32.29
C THR A 228 -4.20 6.90 -32.06
N LEU A 229 -3.65 7.07 -30.85
CA LEU A 229 -2.48 6.33 -30.38
C LEU A 229 -2.91 5.37 -29.27
N GLN A 230 -2.74 4.07 -29.50
CA GLN A 230 -2.85 3.02 -28.49
C GLN A 230 -1.46 2.68 -27.98
N LYS A 231 -1.25 2.82 -26.68
CA LYS A 231 0.00 2.45 -26.00
C LYS A 231 -0.27 1.29 -25.04
N LEU A 232 0.45 0.21 -25.23
CA LEU A 232 0.43 -0.96 -24.35
C LEU A 232 1.78 -1.09 -23.68
N VAL A 233 1.76 -1.40 -22.39
CA VAL A 233 2.96 -1.62 -21.59
C VAL A 233 2.82 -2.90 -20.81
N TRP A 234 3.83 -3.76 -20.90
CA TRP A 234 3.95 -5.00 -20.15
C TRP A 234 5.12 -4.90 -19.19
N ILE A 235 4.89 -5.18 -17.90
CA ILE A 235 5.88 -4.98 -16.85
C ILE A 235 6.06 -6.28 -16.07
N ASP A 236 7.23 -6.88 -16.22
CA ASP A 236 7.64 -8.06 -15.45
C ASP A 236 8.76 -7.71 -14.48
N TRP A 237 8.83 -8.42 -13.37
CA TRP A 237 9.98 -8.37 -12.48
C TRP A 237 10.34 -9.75 -11.94
N ARG A 238 11.59 -9.91 -11.51
CA ARG A 238 12.09 -11.14 -10.92
C ARG A 238 13.20 -10.86 -9.92
N ASP A 239 13.34 -11.70 -8.93
CA ASP A 239 14.50 -11.86 -8.06
C ASP A 239 15.17 -13.23 -8.23
N ASP A 240 14.54 -14.10 -9.00
CA ASP A 240 15.06 -15.39 -9.45
C ASP A 240 15.69 -15.23 -10.85
N ARG A 241 16.99 -15.55 -10.95
CA ARG A 241 17.77 -15.43 -12.18
C ARG A 241 18.05 -16.77 -12.84
N GLN A 242 17.13 -17.72 -12.73
CA GLN A 242 17.29 -19.04 -13.35
C GLN A 242 17.40 -18.94 -14.87
N ALA A 243 16.61 -18.08 -15.52
CA ALA A 243 16.70 -17.82 -16.95
C ALA A 243 17.71 -16.70 -17.26
N ALA A 244 18.38 -16.79 -18.41
CA ALA A 244 19.22 -15.72 -18.92
C ALA A 244 18.41 -14.42 -19.12
N LEU A 245 19.07 -13.26 -18.96
CA LEU A 245 18.41 -11.96 -19.04
C LEU A 245 17.71 -11.73 -20.39
N ASP A 246 18.38 -12.05 -21.49
CA ASP A 246 17.84 -11.89 -22.84
C ASP A 246 16.66 -12.84 -23.13
N GLU A 247 16.68 -14.05 -22.58
CA GLU A 247 15.59 -15.01 -22.71
C GLU A 247 14.33 -14.54 -21.97
N TRP A 248 14.51 -14.09 -20.72
CA TRP A 248 13.44 -13.55 -19.92
C TRP A 248 12.87 -12.24 -20.50
N GLY A 249 13.73 -11.30 -20.92
CA GLY A 249 13.29 -10.09 -21.60
C GLY A 249 12.54 -10.36 -22.90
N SER A 250 12.97 -11.36 -23.67
CA SER A 250 12.26 -11.79 -24.88
C SER A 250 10.91 -12.44 -24.58
N ALA A 251 10.77 -13.12 -23.44
CA ALA A 251 9.48 -13.66 -23.01
C ALA A 251 8.48 -12.53 -22.68
N SER A 252 8.93 -11.49 -21.96
CA SER A 252 8.15 -10.29 -21.68
C SER A 252 7.67 -9.58 -22.97
N LEU A 253 8.56 -9.42 -23.95
CA LEU A 253 8.20 -8.85 -25.27
C LEU A 253 7.11 -9.67 -25.98
N ARG A 254 7.23 -11.00 -26.00
CA ARG A 254 6.21 -11.86 -26.64
C ARG A 254 4.82 -11.70 -26.02
N GLN A 255 4.74 -11.52 -24.69
CA GLN A 255 3.47 -11.26 -24.04
C GLN A 255 2.85 -9.93 -24.50
N LEU A 256 3.67 -8.88 -24.58
CA LEU A 256 3.23 -7.59 -25.12
C LEU A 256 2.76 -7.71 -26.58
N GLU A 257 3.50 -8.42 -27.44
CA GLU A 257 3.13 -8.65 -28.85
C GLU A 257 1.77 -9.35 -28.99
N MET A 258 1.48 -10.33 -28.11
CA MET A 258 0.16 -10.98 -28.08
C MET A 258 -0.96 -10.01 -27.70
N CYS A 259 -0.73 -9.14 -26.69
CA CYS A 259 -1.67 -8.10 -26.33
C CYS A 259 -1.87 -7.08 -27.46
N ALA A 260 -0.82 -6.73 -28.18
CA ALA A 260 -0.85 -5.73 -29.25
C ALA A 260 -1.68 -6.17 -30.50
N GLN A 261 -2.09 -7.42 -30.56
CA GLN A 261 -3.03 -7.92 -31.57
C GLN A 261 -4.50 -7.61 -31.22
N GLN A 262 -4.76 -7.09 -30.03
CA GLN A 262 -6.09 -6.75 -29.54
C GLN A 262 -6.27 -5.23 -29.48
N SER A 263 -7.49 -4.77 -29.72
CA SER A 263 -7.83 -3.36 -29.52
C SER A 263 -7.91 -3.02 -28.02
N TYR A 264 -7.77 -1.74 -27.72
CA TYR A 264 -7.98 -1.22 -26.35
C TYR A 264 -9.30 -1.72 -25.75
N ASP A 265 -10.40 -1.68 -26.53
CA ASP A 265 -11.72 -2.09 -26.06
C ASP A 265 -11.82 -3.60 -25.76
N GLN A 266 -11.14 -4.44 -26.53
CA GLN A 266 -11.07 -5.89 -26.25
C GLN A 266 -10.32 -6.18 -24.95
N LEU A 267 -9.19 -5.52 -24.72
CA LEU A 267 -8.40 -5.64 -23.49
C LEU A 267 -9.17 -5.08 -22.29
N LEU A 268 -9.85 -3.94 -22.45
CA LEU A 268 -10.71 -3.36 -21.41
C LEU A 268 -11.88 -4.27 -21.07
N ALA A 269 -12.50 -4.90 -22.07
CA ALA A 269 -13.64 -5.80 -21.83
C ALA A 269 -13.24 -7.01 -20.99
N ALA A 270 -12.08 -7.63 -21.25
CA ALA A 270 -11.55 -8.75 -20.45
C ALA A 270 -11.25 -8.31 -19.00
N SER A 271 -10.59 -7.17 -18.85
CA SER A 271 -10.33 -6.57 -17.53
C SER A 271 -11.62 -6.24 -16.78
N THR A 272 -12.61 -5.65 -17.46
CA THR A 272 -13.91 -5.29 -16.88
C THR A 272 -14.70 -6.52 -16.44
N GLU A 273 -14.61 -7.63 -17.16
CA GLU A 273 -15.25 -8.88 -16.74
C GLU A 273 -14.66 -9.41 -15.43
N ASN A 274 -13.35 -9.31 -15.26
CA ASN A 274 -12.69 -9.67 -13.99
C ASN A 274 -13.12 -8.75 -12.84
N TRP A 275 -13.22 -7.44 -13.10
CA TRP A 275 -13.80 -6.49 -12.14
C TRP A 275 -15.25 -6.82 -11.79
N ARG A 276 -16.09 -7.12 -12.79
CA ARG A 276 -17.50 -7.47 -12.60
C ARG A 276 -17.67 -8.69 -11.68
N GLN A 277 -16.88 -9.75 -11.89
CA GLN A 277 -16.89 -10.95 -11.04
C GLN A 277 -16.46 -10.62 -9.61
N TRP A 278 -15.45 -9.77 -9.43
CA TRP A 278 -15.01 -9.33 -8.12
C TRP A 278 -16.10 -8.53 -7.40
N TRP A 279 -16.71 -7.55 -8.05
CA TRP A 279 -17.77 -6.73 -7.50
C TRP A 279 -19.01 -7.56 -7.14
N GLN A 280 -19.40 -8.50 -7.95
CA GLN A 280 -20.55 -9.38 -7.69
C GLN A 280 -20.44 -10.13 -6.36
N LYS A 281 -19.23 -10.51 -5.98
CA LYS A 281 -18.95 -11.29 -4.75
C LYS A 281 -18.76 -10.41 -3.52
N ARG A 282 -18.29 -9.16 -3.69
CA ARG A 282 -17.72 -8.38 -2.59
C ARG A 282 -18.31 -7.01 -2.37
N ARG A 283 -19.18 -6.55 -3.27
CA ARG A 283 -19.81 -5.25 -3.11
C ARG A 283 -20.79 -5.27 -1.93
N ILE A 284 -20.63 -4.30 -1.04
CA ILE A 284 -21.54 -4.03 0.07
C ILE A 284 -22.48 -2.90 -0.35
N THR A 285 -23.77 -3.05 -0.15
CA THR A 285 -24.77 -2.05 -0.50
C THR A 285 -25.33 -1.41 0.77
N VAL A 286 -25.33 -0.08 0.81
CA VAL A 286 -25.92 0.70 1.91
C VAL A 286 -27.39 0.95 1.55
N ASN A 287 -28.31 0.47 2.40
CA ASN A 287 -29.74 0.72 2.26
C ASN A 287 -30.16 1.84 3.22
N GLY A 288 -30.76 2.90 2.72
CA GLY A 288 -31.24 4.04 3.51
C GLY A 288 -30.20 5.13 3.80
N GLY A 289 -28.95 5.00 3.28
CA GLY A 289 -27.97 6.06 3.24
C GLY A 289 -28.13 6.99 2.03
N ASP A 290 -27.36 8.05 1.97
CA ASP A 290 -27.29 8.91 0.79
C ASP A 290 -26.36 8.32 -0.29
N ALA A 291 -26.34 8.97 -1.46
CA ALA A 291 -25.48 8.54 -2.57
C ALA A 291 -23.97 8.66 -2.22
N HIS A 292 -23.60 9.56 -1.32
CA HIS A 292 -22.23 9.76 -0.87
C HIS A 292 -21.74 8.58 -0.01
N ASP A 293 -22.60 8.03 0.86
CA ASP A 293 -22.26 6.86 1.68
C ASP A 293 -21.88 5.65 0.80
N GLN A 294 -22.68 5.38 -0.22
CA GLN A 294 -22.39 4.30 -1.17
C GLN A 294 -21.13 4.59 -1.99
N GLN A 295 -20.92 5.85 -2.40
CA GLN A 295 -19.73 6.23 -3.14
C GLN A 295 -18.46 6.05 -2.28
N ALA A 296 -18.50 6.47 -1.02
CA ALA A 296 -17.39 6.31 -0.09
C ALA A 296 -17.03 4.84 0.13
N LEU A 297 -18.06 3.98 0.24
CA LEU A 297 -17.86 2.54 0.41
C LEU A 297 -17.31 1.88 -0.87
N ASP A 298 -17.89 2.17 -2.03
CA ASP A 298 -17.37 1.66 -3.32
C ASP A 298 -15.93 2.13 -3.56
N TYR A 299 -15.60 3.38 -3.20
CA TYR A 299 -14.24 3.92 -3.24
C TYR A 299 -13.29 3.13 -2.34
N ALA A 300 -13.68 2.88 -1.09
CA ALA A 300 -12.85 2.11 -0.15
C ALA A 300 -12.62 0.68 -0.65
N LEU A 301 -13.65 0.01 -1.15
CA LEU A 301 -13.56 -1.34 -1.70
C LEU A 301 -12.71 -1.40 -2.97
N TYR A 302 -12.83 -0.40 -3.86
CA TYR A 302 -11.98 -0.28 -5.04
C TYR A 302 -10.49 -0.18 -4.65
N HIS A 303 -10.16 0.73 -3.72
CA HIS A 303 -8.79 0.91 -3.25
C HIS A 303 -8.27 -0.32 -2.50
N LEU A 304 -9.09 -0.97 -1.71
CA LEU A 304 -8.72 -2.23 -1.04
C LEU A 304 -8.34 -3.32 -2.05
N ARG A 305 -9.07 -3.43 -3.16
CA ARG A 305 -8.71 -4.38 -4.22
C ARG A 305 -7.38 -4.05 -4.89
N ILE A 306 -7.20 -2.78 -5.32
CA ILE A 306 -6.02 -2.40 -6.11
C ILE A 306 -4.70 -2.45 -5.32
N MET A 307 -4.77 -2.43 -3.98
CA MET A 307 -3.57 -2.51 -3.12
C MET A 307 -3.30 -3.91 -2.56
N THR A 308 -4.21 -4.90 -2.76
CA THR A 308 -4.07 -6.23 -2.19
C THR A 308 -3.34 -7.18 -3.13
N PRO A 309 -2.13 -7.66 -2.79
CA PRO A 309 -1.34 -8.55 -3.64
C PRO A 309 -1.83 -10.01 -3.53
N ALA A 310 -3.05 -10.28 -4.01
CA ALA A 310 -3.67 -11.59 -3.91
C ALA A 310 -2.96 -12.70 -4.73
N HIS A 311 -2.03 -12.33 -5.60
CA HIS A 311 -1.28 -13.21 -6.50
C HIS A 311 0.01 -13.77 -5.86
N ASP A 312 0.49 -13.17 -4.76
CA ASP A 312 1.79 -13.51 -4.16
C ASP A 312 1.72 -13.50 -2.62
N GLU A 313 1.93 -14.65 -2.03
CA GLU A 313 1.93 -14.85 -0.58
C GLU A 313 3.19 -14.33 0.15
N ARG A 314 4.18 -13.83 -0.61
CA ARG A 314 5.38 -13.16 -0.08
C ARG A 314 5.24 -11.65 -0.03
N SER A 315 4.11 -11.13 -0.47
CA SER A 315 3.76 -9.72 -0.45
C SER A 315 2.54 -9.49 0.44
N SER A 316 2.43 -8.28 1.02
CA SER A 316 1.29 -7.88 1.83
C SER A 316 0.89 -6.45 1.50
N ILE A 317 -0.15 -5.95 2.19
CA ILE A 317 -0.72 -4.63 1.94
C ILE A 317 0.11 -3.57 2.67
N ALA A 318 0.77 -2.70 1.92
CA ALA A 318 1.53 -1.59 2.48
C ALA A 318 0.60 -0.50 3.02
N ALA A 319 1.06 0.29 4.01
CA ALA A 319 0.28 1.35 4.65
C ALA A 319 -0.30 2.39 3.68
N LYS A 320 0.36 2.63 2.55
CA LYS A 320 -0.14 3.49 1.45
C LYS A 320 -0.50 2.70 0.19
N GLY A 321 -0.66 1.39 0.30
CA GLY A 321 -0.88 0.51 -0.85
C GLY A 321 0.28 0.62 -1.87
N LEU A 322 -0.07 0.63 -3.16
CA LEU A 322 0.87 0.74 -4.29
C LEU A 322 0.76 2.11 -5.00
N THR A 323 0.42 3.18 -4.26
CA THR A 323 0.08 4.48 -4.86
C THR A 323 0.91 5.65 -4.35
N GLY A 324 2.02 5.39 -3.68
CA GLY A 324 2.91 6.44 -3.19
C GLY A 324 4.05 5.93 -2.33
N GLU A 325 4.99 6.83 -2.04
CA GLU A 325 6.22 6.56 -1.30
C GLU A 325 6.06 6.69 0.23
N GLY A 326 4.85 7.01 0.71
CA GLY A 326 4.60 7.15 2.14
C GLY A 326 4.87 5.85 2.88
N TYR A 327 5.52 5.94 4.03
CA TYR A 327 6.01 4.79 4.80
C TYR A 327 6.88 3.83 3.97
N LYS A 328 7.49 4.33 2.89
CA LYS A 328 8.40 3.56 2.02
C LYS A 328 7.83 2.25 1.46
N GLY A 329 6.50 2.13 1.45
CA GLY A 329 5.79 0.92 1.05
C GLY A 329 5.82 -0.21 2.09
N HIS A 330 6.12 0.07 3.34
CA HIS A 330 6.17 -0.93 4.40
C HIS A 330 4.81 -1.39 4.87
N VAL A 331 4.78 -2.61 5.39
CA VAL A 331 3.63 -3.31 5.95
C VAL A 331 3.67 -3.19 7.47
N PHE A 332 2.53 -2.83 8.07
CA PHE A 332 2.33 -2.67 9.50
C PHE A 332 1.28 -3.68 10.02
N TRP A 333 0.82 -3.50 11.24
CA TRP A 333 -0.25 -4.30 11.86
C TRP A 333 -1.65 -4.01 11.27
N ASP A 334 -1.78 -2.95 10.49
CA ASP A 334 -3.03 -2.56 9.80
C ASP A 334 -3.60 -3.71 8.98
N THR A 335 -2.75 -4.50 8.35
CA THR A 335 -3.17 -5.65 7.56
C THR A 335 -3.89 -6.68 8.41
N GLU A 336 -3.33 -7.07 9.55
CA GLU A 336 -3.87 -8.12 10.40
C GLU A 336 -5.16 -7.71 11.09
N VAL A 337 -5.23 -6.46 11.57
CA VAL A 337 -6.32 -6.00 12.41
C VAL A 337 -7.45 -5.33 11.63
N PHE A 338 -7.12 -4.50 10.64
CA PHE A 338 -8.11 -3.66 9.96
C PHE A 338 -8.48 -4.15 8.56
N LEU A 339 -7.56 -4.76 7.82
CA LEU A 339 -7.77 -5.15 6.42
C LEU A 339 -8.13 -6.63 6.26
N LEU A 340 -7.49 -7.51 7.02
CA LEU A 340 -7.72 -8.95 6.97
C LEU A 340 -9.19 -9.34 7.23
N PRO A 341 -9.95 -8.72 8.17
CA PRO A 341 -11.35 -9.08 8.38
C PRO A 341 -12.21 -8.96 7.11
N PHE A 342 -11.98 -7.93 6.27
CA PHE A 342 -12.69 -7.85 4.99
C PHE A 342 -12.38 -9.05 4.10
N HIS A 343 -11.12 -9.40 3.94
CA HIS A 343 -10.71 -10.54 3.12
C HIS A 343 -11.19 -11.87 3.71
N LEU A 344 -11.12 -12.00 5.03
CA LEU A 344 -11.57 -13.19 5.74
C LEU A 344 -13.02 -13.56 5.43
N PHE A 345 -13.91 -12.57 5.40
CA PHE A 345 -15.33 -12.77 5.14
C PHE A 345 -15.72 -12.70 3.65
N SER A 346 -14.86 -12.17 2.79
CA SER A 346 -15.15 -12.01 1.35
C SER A 346 -14.34 -12.96 0.44
N ASP A 347 -13.11 -13.30 0.84
CA ASP A 347 -12.19 -14.21 0.12
C ASP A 347 -11.13 -14.80 1.06
N PRO A 348 -11.45 -15.90 1.77
CA PRO A 348 -10.50 -16.49 2.72
C PRO A 348 -9.16 -16.92 2.12
N THR A 349 -9.10 -17.14 0.79
CA THR A 349 -7.83 -17.48 0.12
C THR A 349 -6.85 -16.32 0.15
N VAL A 350 -7.35 -15.10 -0.02
CA VAL A 350 -6.56 -13.87 0.11
C VAL A 350 -6.13 -13.67 1.57
N ALA A 351 -7.04 -13.88 2.53
CA ALA A 351 -6.70 -13.79 3.95
C ALA A 351 -5.57 -14.78 4.31
N ARG A 352 -5.63 -16.02 3.81
CA ARG A 352 -4.55 -17.00 3.97
C ARG A 352 -3.22 -16.52 3.39
N SER A 353 -3.26 -15.94 2.17
CA SER A 353 -2.06 -15.38 1.52
C SER A 353 -1.40 -14.30 2.37
N LEU A 354 -2.20 -13.38 2.93
CA LEU A 354 -1.71 -12.30 3.81
C LEU A 354 -1.08 -12.85 5.11
N LEU A 355 -1.63 -13.92 5.69
CA LEU A 355 -1.04 -14.58 6.86
C LEU A 355 0.24 -15.35 6.49
N ARG A 356 0.30 -15.94 5.30
CA ARG A 356 1.52 -16.58 4.79
C ARG A 356 2.68 -15.60 4.59
N TYR A 357 2.40 -14.35 4.28
CA TYR A 357 3.42 -13.31 4.31
C TYR A 357 4.14 -13.25 5.67
N ARG A 358 3.39 -13.28 6.77
CA ARG A 358 4.00 -13.33 8.12
C ARG A 358 4.76 -14.63 8.36
N TRP A 359 4.26 -15.75 7.88
CA TRP A 359 4.95 -17.02 7.98
C TRP A 359 6.27 -17.03 7.19
N HIS A 360 6.30 -16.50 5.98
CA HIS A 360 7.54 -16.35 5.19
C HIS A 360 8.55 -15.42 5.89
N ASN A 361 8.09 -14.45 6.65
CA ASN A 361 8.93 -13.50 7.39
C ASN A 361 9.32 -14.00 8.80
N LEU A 362 8.86 -15.17 9.22
CA LEU A 362 9.12 -15.74 10.55
C LEU A 362 10.63 -15.87 10.86
N PRO A 363 11.51 -16.33 9.95
CA PRO A 363 12.95 -16.40 10.23
C PRO A 363 13.57 -15.05 10.57
N GLY A 364 13.16 -13.96 9.88
CA GLY A 364 13.62 -12.60 10.18
C GLY A 364 13.15 -12.13 11.56
N ALA A 365 11.91 -12.43 11.92
CA ALA A 365 11.36 -12.11 13.24
C ALA A 365 12.05 -12.89 14.38
N GLN A 366 12.40 -14.15 14.15
CA GLN A 366 13.18 -14.95 15.11
C GLN A 366 14.59 -14.38 15.30
N GLU A 367 15.24 -13.98 14.22
CA GLU A 367 16.57 -13.34 14.30
C GLU A 367 16.49 -11.98 15.03
N LYS A 368 15.44 -11.19 14.79
CA LYS A 368 15.22 -9.93 15.53
C LYS A 368 15.05 -10.20 17.04
N ALA A 369 14.23 -11.19 17.43
CA ALA A 369 14.08 -11.58 18.82
C ALA A 369 15.43 -11.97 19.45
N ARG A 370 16.21 -12.83 18.77
CA ARG A 370 17.53 -13.30 19.23
C ARG A 370 18.53 -12.15 19.41
N ARG A 371 18.57 -11.19 18.47
CA ARG A 371 19.45 -10.00 18.57
C ARG A 371 19.12 -9.12 19.78
N ASN A 372 17.86 -9.11 20.19
CA ASN A 372 17.38 -8.37 21.36
C ASN A 372 17.43 -9.19 22.67
N GLY A 373 17.97 -10.42 22.64
CA GLY A 373 18.13 -11.27 23.83
C GLY A 373 16.86 -12.05 24.22
N TRP A 374 15.87 -12.15 23.32
CA TRP A 374 14.61 -12.86 23.53
C TRP A 374 14.53 -14.14 22.68
N GLN A 375 13.62 -15.04 23.08
CA GLN A 375 13.28 -16.26 22.36
C GLN A 375 12.06 -16.04 21.46
N GLY A 376 11.79 -16.99 20.55
CA GLY A 376 10.63 -16.94 19.68
C GLY A 376 10.76 -15.87 18.58
N ALA A 377 9.66 -15.26 18.20
CA ALA A 377 9.61 -14.32 17.07
C ALA A 377 9.13 -12.94 17.50
N LEU A 378 9.96 -11.93 17.29
CA LEU A 378 9.61 -10.51 17.39
C LEU A 378 9.46 -9.96 15.97
N PHE A 379 8.23 -9.89 15.48
CA PHE A 379 7.96 -9.29 14.17
C PHE A 379 8.36 -7.81 14.16
N PRO A 380 8.89 -7.30 13.03
CA PRO A 380 9.26 -5.89 12.90
C PRO A 380 8.01 -4.99 12.92
N TRP A 381 8.15 -3.78 13.47
CA TRP A 381 7.08 -2.79 13.40
C TRP A 381 6.78 -2.41 11.95
N GLU A 382 7.80 -2.05 11.19
CA GLU A 382 7.72 -1.88 9.74
C GLU A 382 8.40 -3.06 9.04
N SER A 383 7.68 -3.76 8.17
CA SER A 383 8.22 -4.88 7.42
C SER A 383 8.17 -4.66 5.91
N ALA A 384 9.13 -5.23 5.22
CA ALA A 384 9.16 -5.35 3.77
C ALA A 384 9.17 -6.84 3.38
N ARG A 385 10.22 -7.32 2.74
CA ARG A 385 10.25 -8.68 2.17
C ARG A 385 10.87 -9.76 3.05
N SER A 386 11.77 -9.38 3.95
CA SER A 386 12.64 -10.33 4.67
C SER A 386 12.23 -10.63 6.10
N GLY A 387 11.28 -9.90 6.66
CA GLY A 387 10.97 -9.94 8.09
C GLY A 387 12.00 -9.26 8.98
N GLU A 388 12.99 -8.56 8.40
CA GLU A 388 13.87 -7.65 9.13
C GLU A 388 13.16 -6.36 9.49
N GLU A 389 13.67 -5.63 10.49
CA GLU A 389 13.15 -4.34 10.90
C GLU A 389 13.47 -3.26 9.86
N GLU A 390 12.44 -2.59 9.37
CA GLU A 390 12.53 -1.51 8.37
C GLU A 390 12.07 -0.15 8.91
N THR A 391 11.82 -0.04 10.22
CA THR A 391 11.51 1.25 10.83
C THR A 391 12.73 2.17 10.76
N PRO A 392 12.60 3.41 10.24
CA PRO A 392 13.69 4.37 10.22
C PRO A 392 14.18 4.68 11.64
N GLU A 393 15.50 4.75 11.84
CA GLU A 393 16.07 5.07 13.15
C GLU A 393 15.64 6.47 13.65
N PHE A 394 15.42 7.41 12.72
CA PHE A 394 15.06 8.78 13.03
C PHE A 394 13.82 9.22 12.24
N ALA A 395 12.92 9.91 12.91
CA ALA A 395 11.80 10.62 12.30
C ALA A 395 12.27 11.79 11.41
N ALA A 396 11.36 12.38 10.65
CA ALA A 396 11.61 13.64 9.94
C ALA A 396 12.06 14.75 10.91
N ILE A 397 12.74 15.76 10.38
CA ILE A 397 13.17 16.92 11.16
C ILE A 397 11.93 17.61 11.76
N ASN A 398 11.92 17.76 13.08
CA ASN A 398 10.89 18.54 13.76
C ASN A 398 11.03 20.02 13.38
N ILE A 399 9.98 20.59 12.80
CA ILE A 399 9.99 21.97 12.29
C ILE A 399 10.14 23.04 13.39
N ARG A 400 9.79 22.74 14.65
CA ARG A 400 9.97 23.65 15.79
C ARG A 400 11.40 23.67 16.33
N THR A 401 12.00 22.49 16.43
CA THR A 401 13.30 22.33 17.11
C THR A 401 14.47 22.25 16.12
N GLY A 402 14.22 21.96 14.84
CA GLY A 402 15.24 21.67 13.85
C GLY A 402 15.99 20.35 14.07
N LEU A 403 15.56 19.53 15.03
CA LEU A 403 16.21 18.27 15.40
C LEU A 403 15.43 17.06 14.88
N ARG A 404 16.12 15.97 14.61
CA ARG A 404 15.52 14.66 14.40
C ARG A 404 15.31 13.98 15.75
N GLN A 405 14.14 13.35 15.92
CA GLN A 405 13.83 12.52 17.07
C GLN A 405 14.07 11.06 16.69
N LYS A 406 14.64 10.29 17.60
CA LYS A 406 14.79 8.85 17.45
C LYS A 406 13.41 8.20 17.49
N VAL A 407 13.16 7.24 16.60
CA VAL A 407 11.91 6.48 16.56
C VAL A 407 12.00 5.30 17.51
N ALA A 408 11.09 5.23 18.48
CA ALA A 408 11.08 4.17 19.50
C ALA A 408 10.31 2.91 19.05
N SER A 409 9.46 3.01 18.03
CA SER A 409 8.53 1.94 17.60
C SER A 409 9.23 0.61 17.32
N ALA A 410 10.38 0.62 16.62
CA ALA A 410 11.15 -0.59 16.34
C ALA A 410 11.56 -1.39 17.59
N GLN A 411 11.70 -0.70 18.73
CA GLN A 411 12.23 -1.27 19.98
C GLN A 411 11.15 -1.53 21.04
N ALA A 412 10.03 -0.87 20.95
CA ALA A 412 9.02 -0.85 22.01
C ALA A 412 7.59 -1.17 21.55
N GLU A 413 7.26 -1.02 20.27
CA GLU A 413 5.91 -1.26 19.74
C GLU A 413 5.72 -2.74 19.38
N HIS A 414 5.58 -3.56 20.43
CA HIS A 414 5.60 -5.02 20.34
C HIS A 414 4.23 -5.68 20.20
N HIS A 415 3.14 -4.95 20.41
CA HIS A 415 1.78 -5.51 20.38
C HIS A 415 1.45 -6.21 19.04
N LEU A 416 2.04 -5.76 17.92
CA LEU A 416 1.95 -6.39 16.61
C LEU A 416 2.15 -7.92 16.66
N VAL A 417 3.03 -8.41 17.54
CA VAL A 417 3.32 -9.84 17.69
C VAL A 417 2.06 -10.62 18.10
N ALA A 418 1.29 -10.08 19.03
CA ALA A 418 0.04 -10.69 19.48
C ALA A 418 -1.13 -10.44 18.50
N ASP A 419 -1.11 -9.32 17.78
CA ASP A 419 -2.10 -9.01 16.75
C ASP A 419 -2.03 -10.01 15.58
N ILE A 420 -0.82 -10.43 15.20
CA ILE A 420 -0.62 -11.51 14.21
C ILE A 420 -1.22 -12.83 14.73
N ALA A 421 -0.99 -13.18 16.00
CA ALA A 421 -1.56 -14.39 16.59
C ALA A 421 -3.10 -14.34 16.61
N TRP A 422 -3.68 -13.18 16.95
CA TRP A 422 -5.12 -12.95 16.89
C TRP A 422 -5.66 -13.18 15.48
N ALA A 423 -5.01 -12.62 14.47
CA ALA A 423 -5.41 -12.76 13.06
C ALA A 423 -5.37 -14.23 12.58
N VAL A 424 -4.36 -14.99 12.98
CA VAL A 424 -4.25 -16.43 12.69
C VAL A 424 -5.45 -17.21 13.25
N ILE A 425 -5.85 -16.91 14.49
CA ILE A 425 -7.00 -17.58 15.12
C ILE A 425 -8.32 -17.14 14.50
N GLN A 426 -8.49 -15.85 14.18
CA GLN A 426 -9.68 -15.38 13.47
C GLN A 426 -9.86 -16.11 12.13
N TYR A 427 -8.76 -16.31 11.39
CA TYR A 427 -8.78 -17.08 10.15
C TYR A 427 -9.22 -18.53 10.39
N TRP A 428 -8.60 -19.22 11.34
CA TRP A 428 -8.92 -20.62 11.62
C TRP A 428 -10.35 -20.81 12.12
N GLN A 429 -10.80 -19.98 13.06
CA GLN A 429 -12.16 -20.05 13.60
C GLN A 429 -13.24 -19.80 12.53
N THR A 430 -12.94 -18.94 11.57
CA THR A 430 -13.89 -18.62 10.49
C THR A 430 -13.90 -19.68 9.39
N THR A 431 -12.74 -20.24 9.05
CA THR A 431 -12.59 -21.13 7.88
C THR A 431 -12.56 -22.62 8.21
N GLY A 432 -12.16 -23.00 9.43
CA GLY A 432 -11.88 -24.39 9.79
C GLY A 432 -10.67 -24.99 9.06
N ASP A 433 -9.76 -24.17 8.49
CA ASP A 433 -8.59 -24.64 7.73
C ASP A 433 -7.56 -25.32 8.65
N GLU A 434 -7.78 -26.59 8.94
CA GLU A 434 -6.88 -27.41 9.77
C GLU A 434 -5.49 -27.56 9.15
N SER A 435 -5.40 -27.57 7.82
CA SER A 435 -4.11 -27.67 7.13
C SER A 435 -3.23 -26.47 7.39
N PHE A 436 -3.79 -25.26 7.34
CA PHE A 436 -3.07 -24.03 7.65
C PHE A 436 -2.67 -23.99 9.13
N ILE A 437 -3.62 -24.26 10.04
CA ILE A 437 -3.33 -24.14 11.48
C ILE A 437 -2.30 -25.17 11.96
N ALA A 438 -2.33 -26.39 11.43
CA ALA A 438 -1.39 -27.45 11.80
C ALA A 438 0.06 -27.20 11.37
N HIS A 439 0.29 -26.35 10.40
CA HIS A 439 1.62 -26.05 9.86
C HIS A 439 2.00 -24.59 10.10
N GLU A 440 1.54 -23.69 9.24
CA GLU A 440 1.94 -22.29 9.24
C GLU A 440 1.43 -21.54 10.49
N GLY A 441 0.14 -21.75 10.81
CA GLY A 441 -0.50 -21.08 11.96
C GLY A 441 0.10 -21.47 13.29
N MET A 442 0.39 -22.77 13.50
CA MET A 442 1.02 -23.26 14.72
C MET A 442 2.43 -22.68 14.90
N ALA A 443 3.23 -22.63 13.82
CA ALA A 443 4.56 -22.02 13.89
C ALA A 443 4.47 -20.55 14.33
N LEU A 444 3.55 -19.78 13.74
CA LEU A 444 3.33 -18.39 14.13
C LEU A 444 2.90 -18.26 15.59
N LEU A 445 1.91 -19.05 16.03
CA LEU A 445 1.38 -18.98 17.39
C LEU A 445 2.42 -19.37 18.45
N LEU A 446 3.19 -20.44 18.22
CA LEU A 446 4.19 -20.90 19.18
C LEU A 446 5.36 -19.93 19.29
N GLU A 447 5.87 -19.44 18.17
CA GLU A 447 7.02 -18.54 18.17
C GLU A 447 6.68 -17.15 18.73
N THR A 448 5.49 -16.62 18.46
CA THR A 448 5.00 -15.37 19.07
C THR A 448 4.78 -15.54 20.58
N ALA A 449 4.24 -16.66 21.03
CA ALA A 449 4.08 -16.94 22.46
C ALA A 449 5.42 -17.11 23.19
N LYS A 450 6.42 -17.77 22.58
CA LYS A 450 7.77 -17.85 23.13
C LYS A 450 8.40 -16.47 23.32
N PHE A 451 8.14 -15.55 22.39
CA PHE A 451 8.58 -14.17 22.54
C PHE A 451 8.01 -13.53 23.80
N TRP A 452 6.69 -13.55 24.01
CA TRP A 452 6.07 -12.95 25.18
C TRP A 452 6.55 -13.56 26.50
N ILE A 453 6.69 -14.88 26.56
CA ILE A 453 7.21 -15.59 27.73
C ILE A 453 8.62 -15.14 28.06
N SER A 454 9.49 -14.93 27.07
CA SER A 454 10.88 -14.48 27.28
C SER A 454 11.01 -12.96 27.48
N ARG A 455 10.02 -12.18 27.00
CA ARG A 455 10.00 -10.70 27.06
C ARG A 455 9.58 -10.18 28.43
N ALA A 456 8.72 -10.92 29.13
CA ALA A 456 8.27 -10.54 30.45
C ALA A 456 9.43 -10.51 31.47
N VAL A 457 9.38 -9.57 32.36
CA VAL A 457 10.34 -9.40 33.43
C VAL A 457 9.73 -9.79 34.77
N ARG A 458 10.52 -10.42 35.65
CA ARG A 458 10.04 -10.75 36.99
C ARG A 458 10.22 -9.57 37.93
N VAL A 459 9.10 -9.14 38.51
CA VAL A 459 9.06 -8.10 39.54
C VAL A 459 8.39 -8.69 40.77
N ASN A 460 9.18 -8.91 41.83
CA ASN A 460 8.75 -9.65 43.01
C ASN A 460 8.18 -11.04 42.62
N ASP A 461 6.92 -11.30 42.94
CA ASP A 461 6.27 -12.60 42.72
C ASP A 461 5.42 -12.66 41.44
N ARG A 462 5.51 -11.66 40.56
CA ARG A 462 4.72 -11.57 39.33
C ARG A 462 5.58 -11.31 38.10
N LEU A 463 5.04 -11.56 36.91
CA LEU A 463 5.61 -11.19 35.61
C LEU A 463 4.98 -9.89 35.14
N GLU A 464 5.77 -8.99 34.59
CA GLU A 464 5.32 -7.71 34.06
C GLU A 464 5.92 -7.47 32.65
N ILE A 465 5.26 -6.63 31.84
CA ILE A 465 5.76 -6.20 30.53
C ILE A 465 6.10 -4.71 30.62
N HIS A 466 7.38 -4.40 30.59
CA HIS A 466 7.93 -3.06 30.76
C HIS A 466 8.42 -2.48 29.45
N ASP A 467 8.54 -1.15 29.39
CA ASP A 467 9.18 -0.40 28.32
C ASP A 467 8.59 -0.74 26.95
N VAL A 468 7.29 -0.47 26.79
CA VAL A 468 6.54 -0.71 25.55
C VAL A 468 5.81 0.54 25.10
N ILE A 469 5.38 0.50 23.84
CA ILE A 469 4.40 1.41 23.24
C ILE A 469 3.20 0.56 22.86
N GLY A 470 2.01 0.97 23.32
CA GLY A 470 0.73 0.38 22.88
C GLY A 470 0.28 0.96 21.55
N PRO A 471 -0.94 0.64 21.08
CA PRO A 471 -1.53 1.30 19.90
C PRO A 471 -1.55 2.84 19.99
N ASP A 472 -1.60 3.40 21.18
CA ASP A 472 -1.47 4.85 21.40
C ASP A 472 -0.01 5.30 21.30
N GLU A 473 0.38 5.74 20.12
CA GLU A 473 1.74 6.23 19.83
C GLU A 473 2.11 7.56 20.51
N TYR A 474 1.20 8.20 21.27
CA TYR A 474 1.53 9.36 22.09
C TYR A 474 2.14 8.97 23.43
N THR A 475 2.03 7.70 23.81
CA THR A 475 2.48 7.18 25.09
C THR A 475 3.61 6.17 24.88
N GLU A 476 4.86 6.65 24.93
CA GLU A 476 6.06 5.86 24.68
C GLU A 476 6.71 5.40 26.02
N HIS A 477 7.35 4.22 25.99
CA HIS A 477 8.16 3.68 27.10
C HIS A 477 7.38 3.50 28.41
N VAL A 478 6.18 2.92 28.32
CA VAL A 478 5.33 2.67 29.50
C VAL A 478 5.44 1.22 29.98
N ASN A 479 5.06 1.00 31.24
CA ASN A 479 4.99 -0.32 31.83
C ASN A 479 3.54 -0.80 31.89
N ASN A 480 3.37 -2.10 31.68
CA ASN A 480 2.10 -2.79 31.84
C ASN A 480 0.95 -2.15 31.02
N ASN A 481 1.27 -1.74 29.78
CA ASN A 481 0.23 -1.28 28.85
C ASN A 481 -0.87 -2.35 28.74
N ALA A 482 -2.11 -1.95 29.01
CA ALA A 482 -3.25 -2.87 29.09
C ALA A 482 -3.46 -3.64 27.79
N TYR A 483 -3.46 -2.95 26.62
CA TYR A 483 -3.60 -3.61 25.31
C TYR A 483 -2.53 -4.68 25.14
N THR A 484 -1.27 -4.33 25.31
CA THR A 484 -0.14 -5.25 25.14
C THR A 484 -0.24 -6.45 26.07
N SER A 485 -0.56 -6.23 27.36
CA SER A 485 -0.62 -7.31 28.35
C SER A 485 -1.79 -8.29 28.10
N TYR A 486 -2.98 -7.76 27.76
CA TYR A 486 -4.15 -8.59 27.43
C TYR A 486 -3.92 -9.40 26.15
N MET A 487 -3.37 -8.77 25.12
CA MET A 487 -3.09 -9.42 23.84
C MET A 487 -1.96 -10.45 23.96
N ALA A 488 -0.92 -10.16 24.73
CA ALA A 488 0.16 -11.14 25.02
C ALA A 488 -0.37 -12.36 25.78
N ARG A 489 -1.20 -12.14 26.82
CA ARG A 489 -1.88 -13.21 27.55
C ARG A 489 -2.74 -14.07 26.62
N TYR A 490 -3.52 -13.43 25.76
CA TYR A 490 -4.37 -14.10 24.76
C TYR A 490 -3.53 -14.95 23.82
N ASN A 491 -2.46 -14.42 23.24
CA ASN A 491 -1.54 -15.15 22.36
C ASN A 491 -0.95 -16.40 23.03
N VAL A 492 -0.45 -16.27 24.26
CA VAL A 492 0.12 -17.42 25.00
C VAL A 492 -0.94 -18.47 25.30
N GLN A 493 -2.16 -18.06 25.68
CA GLN A 493 -3.27 -18.98 25.92
C GLN A 493 -3.66 -19.76 24.65
N LEU A 494 -3.73 -19.07 23.52
CA LEU A 494 -4.03 -19.69 22.22
C LEU A 494 -2.95 -20.71 21.82
N ALA A 495 -1.68 -20.31 21.93
CA ALA A 495 -0.56 -21.18 21.61
C ALA A 495 -0.57 -22.46 22.49
N LEU A 496 -0.87 -22.32 23.79
CA LEU A 496 -1.01 -23.45 24.71
C LEU A 496 -2.16 -24.38 24.31
N ASN A 497 -3.30 -23.81 23.95
CA ASN A 497 -4.48 -24.61 23.53
C ASN A 497 -4.19 -25.40 22.25
N ILE A 498 -3.59 -24.74 21.24
CA ILE A 498 -3.22 -25.36 19.96
C ILE A 498 -2.14 -26.43 20.16
N ALA A 499 -1.11 -26.16 20.97
CA ALA A 499 -0.07 -27.16 21.28
C ALA A 499 -0.67 -28.44 21.87
N ARG A 500 -1.62 -28.29 22.77
CA ARG A 500 -2.33 -29.46 23.38
C ARG A 500 -3.24 -30.16 22.38
N GLN A 501 -3.99 -29.42 21.57
CA GLN A 501 -4.93 -29.97 20.60
C GLN A 501 -4.23 -30.80 19.52
N PHE A 502 -3.11 -30.32 19.00
CA PHE A 502 -2.37 -30.99 17.92
C PHE A 502 -1.22 -31.87 18.42
N GLY A 503 -1.08 -32.05 19.73
CA GLY A 503 -0.06 -32.94 20.31
C GLY A 503 1.38 -32.48 20.09
N CYS A 504 1.59 -31.19 19.84
CA CYS A 504 2.91 -30.57 19.77
C CYS A 504 3.44 -30.35 21.18
N SER A 505 3.95 -31.37 21.82
CA SER A 505 4.39 -31.31 23.21
C SER A 505 5.90 -31.09 23.32
N ASP A 506 6.29 -29.82 23.40
CA ASP A 506 7.46 -29.43 24.18
C ASP A 506 6.94 -29.17 25.62
N ASP A 507 7.12 -30.16 26.53
CA ASP A 507 6.67 -30.05 27.93
C ASP A 507 7.26 -28.79 28.61
N ALA A 508 8.45 -28.37 28.21
CA ALA A 508 9.07 -27.15 28.68
C ALA A 508 8.34 -25.88 28.23
N PHE A 509 7.83 -25.85 27.00
CA PHE A 509 6.97 -24.76 26.55
C PHE A 509 5.65 -24.73 27.32
N ILE A 510 4.97 -25.89 27.45
CA ILE A 510 3.69 -25.99 28.17
C ILE A 510 3.85 -25.42 29.59
N HIS A 511 4.85 -25.91 30.33
CA HIS A 511 5.11 -25.45 31.69
C HIS A 511 5.36 -23.93 31.77
N ARG A 512 6.21 -23.38 30.89
CA ARG A 512 6.48 -21.94 30.87
C ARG A 512 5.26 -21.11 30.49
N ALA A 513 4.44 -21.59 29.57
CA ALA A 513 3.20 -20.92 29.18
C ALA A 513 2.19 -20.88 30.33
N GLU A 514 2.01 -22.00 31.07
CA GLU A 514 1.16 -22.07 32.27
C GLU A 514 1.64 -21.11 33.37
N MET A 515 2.96 -21.06 33.61
CA MET A 515 3.55 -20.12 34.58
C MET A 515 3.31 -18.67 34.15
N PHE A 516 3.55 -18.34 32.87
CA PHE A 516 3.30 -17.00 32.35
C PHE A 516 1.83 -16.59 32.53
N LEU A 517 0.89 -17.43 32.17
CA LEU A 517 -0.56 -17.16 32.29
C LEU A 517 -1.02 -16.98 33.74
N LYS A 518 -0.37 -17.68 34.67
CA LYS A 518 -0.65 -17.58 36.12
C LYS A 518 -0.07 -16.34 36.75
N GLU A 519 1.11 -15.93 36.34
CA GLU A 519 1.92 -14.92 37.04
C GLU A 519 1.93 -13.56 36.35
N LEU A 520 1.46 -13.46 35.08
CA LEU A 520 1.39 -12.18 34.36
C LEU A 520 0.45 -11.23 35.10
N TRP A 521 1.00 -10.08 35.46
CA TRP A 521 0.21 -9.00 36.04
C TRP A 521 -0.70 -8.37 34.97
N MET A 522 -1.94 -8.16 35.36
CA MET A 522 -2.98 -7.60 34.51
C MET A 522 -3.55 -6.35 35.16
N SER A 523 -3.66 -5.26 34.39
CA SER A 523 -4.36 -4.07 34.85
C SER A 523 -5.82 -4.39 35.17
N GLU A 524 -6.32 -3.92 36.32
CA GLU A 524 -7.68 -4.19 36.80
C GLU A 524 -8.64 -3.08 36.39
N ILE A 525 -9.87 -3.47 36.04
CA ILE A 525 -10.96 -2.53 35.80
C ILE A 525 -11.30 -1.85 37.11
N GLN A 526 -11.25 -0.52 37.09
CA GLN A 526 -11.55 0.32 38.25
C GLN A 526 -13.06 0.23 38.63
N PRO A 527 -13.45 0.61 39.85
CA PRO A 527 -14.86 0.58 40.30
C PRO A 527 -15.82 1.38 39.41
N ASP A 528 -15.34 2.40 38.70
CA ASP A 528 -16.11 3.20 37.74
C ASP A 528 -16.22 2.55 36.35
N GLY A 529 -15.62 1.38 36.16
CA GLY A 529 -15.63 0.61 34.91
C GLY A 529 -14.49 0.93 33.96
N VAL A 530 -13.64 1.91 34.29
CA VAL A 530 -12.49 2.30 33.46
C VAL A 530 -11.33 1.33 33.64
N LEU A 531 -10.71 0.90 32.54
CA LEU A 531 -9.46 0.16 32.53
C LEU A 531 -8.31 1.16 32.28
N PRO A 532 -7.36 1.33 33.21
CA PRO A 532 -6.19 2.18 32.98
C PRO A 532 -5.38 1.68 31.79
N GLN A 533 -4.98 2.61 30.90
CA GLN A 533 -4.20 2.30 29.70
C GLN A 533 -2.82 1.70 30.03
N ASP A 534 -2.18 2.21 31.06
CA ASP A 534 -0.89 1.75 31.61
C ASP A 534 -0.75 2.19 33.08
N ASP A 535 0.35 1.80 33.72
CA ASP A 535 0.61 2.09 35.13
C ASP A 535 0.67 3.59 35.48
N SER A 536 0.99 4.44 34.49
CA SER A 536 1.24 5.87 34.69
C SER A 536 0.10 6.78 34.23
N PHE A 537 -0.74 6.32 33.29
CA PHE A 537 -1.67 7.17 32.54
C PHE A 537 -2.63 7.96 33.43
N MET A 538 -3.25 7.31 34.40
CA MET A 538 -4.24 7.96 35.29
C MET A 538 -3.63 9.00 36.24
N ALA A 539 -2.32 8.96 36.48
CA ALA A 539 -1.60 9.93 37.28
C ALA A 539 -1.11 11.17 36.50
N LYS A 540 -1.17 11.13 35.19
CA LYS A 540 -0.74 12.24 34.33
C LYS A 540 -1.73 13.40 34.38
N PRO A 541 -1.30 14.66 34.16
CA PRO A 541 -2.20 15.82 34.17
C PRO A 541 -3.14 15.79 32.96
N ALA A 542 -4.39 16.14 33.18
CA ALA A 542 -5.38 16.32 32.13
C ALA A 542 -5.06 17.57 31.29
N ILE A 543 -5.35 17.50 29.99
CA ILE A 543 -5.15 18.60 29.03
C ILE A 543 -6.49 19.21 28.61
N ASN A 544 -6.53 20.54 28.47
CA ASN A 544 -7.69 21.23 27.91
C ASN A 544 -7.66 21.20 26.38
N LEU A 545 -8.51 20.39 25.77
CA LEU A 545 -8.64 20.22 24.32
C LEU A 545 -9.55 21.25 23.62
N ALA A 546 -10.18 22.19 24.36
CA ALA A 546 -11.15 23.14 23.80
C ALA A 546 -10.57 23.95 22.62
N LYS A 547 -9.30 24.38 22.72
CA LYS A 547 -8.58 25.09 21.67
C LYS A 547 -8.51 24.27 20.36
N TYR A 548 -8.20 22.97 20.46
CA TYR A 548 -8.04 22.09 19.30
C TYR A 548 -9.39 21.72 18.68
N LYS A 549 -10.41 21.51 19.51
CA LYS A 549 -11.79 21.27 19.06
C LYS A 549 -12.35 22.48 18.28
N ALA A 550 -12.07 23.70 18.75
CA ALA A 550 -12.50 24.93 18.07
C ALA A 550 -11.76 25.17 16.74
N ALA A 551 -10.52 24.71 16.62
CA ALA A 551 -9.66 24.90 15.44
C ALA A 551 -9.78 23.76 14.42
N ALA A 552 -10.83 22.97 14.45
CA ALA A 552 -11.06 21.73 13.70
C ALA A 552 -10.32 21.63 12.35
N GLY A 553 -9.38 20.69 12.25
CA GLY A 553 -8.60 20.40 11.04
C GLY A 553 -7.51 21.41 10.66
N LYS A 554 -7.30 22.47 11.44
CA LYS A 554 -6.32 23.54 11.13
C LYS A 554 -5.06 23.49 11.99
N GLN A 555 -5.08 22.80 13.12
CA GLN A 555 -3.97 22.74 14.04
C GLN A 555 -3.89 21.36 14.71
N THR A 556 -2.69 20.79 14.76
CA THR A 556 -2.41 19.54 15.48
C THR A 556 -1.75 19.87 16.82
N ILE A 557 -1.95 19.01 17.83
CA ILE A 557 -1.34 19.17 19.15
C ILE A 557 0.19 19.22 19.09
N LEU A 558 0.80 18.50 18.16
CA LEU A 558 2.26 18.46 17.97
C LEU A 558 2.86 19.76 17.38
N LEU A 559 2.04 20.73 17.01
CA LEU A 559 2.51 22.09 16.73
C LEU A 559 2.76 22.91 18.00
N ASP A 560 2.05 22.58 19.09
CA ASP A 560 2.18 23.27 20.38
C ASP A 560 3.09 22.53 21.37
N TYR A 561 3.05 21.19 21.35
CA TYR A 561 3.79 20.32 22.26
C TYR A 561 4.73 19.38 21.50
N SER A 562 5.87 19.06 22.10
CA SER A 562 6.75 17.98 21.63
C SER A 562 6.14 16.60 21.97
N ARG A 563 6.64 15.52 21.35
CA ARG A 563 6.25 14.15 21.72
C ARG A 563 6.52 13.86 23.21
N ALA A 564 7.65 14.31 23.73
CA ALA A 564 7.99 14.13 25.14
C ALA A 564 6.98 14.81 26.08
N GLU A 565 6.53 16.04 25.74
CA GLU A 565 5.50 16.73 26.53
C GLU A 565 4.15 16.03 26.44
N VAL A 566 3.77 15.55 25.24
CA VAL A 566 2.51 14.80 25.03
C VAL A 566 2.51 13.49 25.81
N ASN A 567 3.64 12.80 25.89
CA ASN A 567 3.81 11.57 26.67
C ASN A 567 3.51 11.76 28.18
N GLU A 568 3.68 12.97 28.70
CA GLU A 568 3.41 13.29 30.11
C GLU A 568 1.98 13.82 30.37
N MET A 569 1.06 13.68 29.43
CA MET A 569 -0.32 14.19 29.52
C MET A 569 -1.35 13.07 29.35
N GLN A 570 -2.55 13.26 29.91
CA GLN A 570 -3.71 12.41 29.58
C GLN A 570 -4.28 12.80 28.23
N ILE A 571 -3.66 12.31 27.16
CA ILE A 571 -4.10 12.50 25.79
C ILE A 571 -3.85 11.24 24.99
N LEU A 572 -4.75 10.90 24.08
CA LEU A 572 -4.68 9.75 23.21
C LEU A 572 -4.56 10.20 21.76
N LYS A 573 -3.68 9.56 21.01
CA LYS A 573 -3.69 9.55 19.54
C LYS A 573 -4.62 8.44 19.04
N GLN A 574 -4.44 7.22 19.56
CA GLN A 574 -5.30 6.06 19.38
C GLN A 574 -5.83 5.59 20.73
N ALA A 575 -7.00 4.98 20.73
CA ALA A 575 -7.68 4.55 21.96
C ALA A 575 -7.40 3.06 22.24
N ASP A 576 -6.30 2.75 22.91
CA ASP A 576 -5.83 1.40 23.26
C ASP A 576 -6.93 0.52 23.85
N VAL A 577 -7.58 1.00 24.91
CA VAL A 577 -8.57 0.21 25.65
C VAL A 577 -9.85 0.00 24.86
N VAL A 578 -10.27 1.00 24.06
CA VAL A 578 -11.43 0.84 23.16
C VAL A 578 -11.11 -0.19 22.07
N MET A 579 -9.88 -0.18 21.54
CA MET A 579 -9.42 -1.19 20.60
C MET A 579 -9.40 -2.57 21.23
N LEU A 580 -8.92 -2.68 22.48
CA LEU A 580 -8.91 -3.94 23.22
C LEU A 580 -10.33 -4.50 23.44
N ASN A 581 -11.31 -3.64 23.71
CA ASN A 581 -12.71 -4.04 23.82
C ASN A 581 -13.27 -4.63 22.52
N TYR A 582 -12.77 -4.16 21.36
CA TYR A 582 -13.09 -4.75 20.05
C TYR A 582 -12.38 -6.09 19.83
N MET A 583 -11.09 -6.18 20.16
CA MET A 583 -10.27 -7.37 19.91
C MET A 583 -10.68 -8.58 20.78
N LEU A 584 -11.04 -8.31 22.05
CA LEU A 584 -11.35 -9.31 23.07
C LEU A 584 -12.68 -9.00 23.78
N PRO A 585 -13.81 -8.91 23.07
CA PRO A 585 -15.08 -8.45 23.62
C PRO A 585 -15.59 -9.30 24.79
N GLU A 586 -15.23 -10.59 24.84
CA GLU A 586 -15.62 -11.53 25.90
C GLU A 586 -14.92 -11.26 27.24
N GLN A 587 -13.85 -10.45 27.27
CA GLN A 587 -13.14 -10.07 28.49
C GLN A 587 -13.79 -8.90 29.24
N PHE A 588 -14.72 -8.17 28.60
CA PHE A 588 -15.26 -6.92 29.11
C PHE A 588 -16.78 -6.93 29.19
N SER A 589 -17.32 -6.36 30.27
CA SER A 589 -18.77 -6.12 30.34
C SER A 589 -19.18 -4.92 29.47
N ALA A 590 -20.42 -4.89 29.02
CA ALA A 590 -20.96 -3.74 28.27
C ALA A 590 -20.83 -2.43 29.07
N ALA A 591 -20.93 -2.48 30.41
CA ALA A 591 -20.76 -1.31 31.28
C ALA A 591 -19.31 -0.80 31.23
N SER A 592 -18.31 -1.68 31.28
CA SER A 592 -16.91 -1.32 31.17
C SER A 592 -16.59 -0.77 29.76
N CYS A 593 -17.07 -1.42 28.68
CA CYS A 593 -16.90 -0.91 27.32
C CYS A 593 -17.45 0.53 27.18
N LEU A 594 -18.63 0.80 27.75
CA LEU A 594 -19.23 2.14 27.73
C LEU A 594 -18.44 3.15 28.58
N ALA A 595 -17.90 2.75 29.72
CA ALA A 595 -17.08 3.62 30.56
C ALA A 595 -15.78 4.04 29.87
N ASN A 596 -15.13 3.11 29.17
CA ASN A 596 -13.89 3.38 28.42
C ASN A 596 -14.10 4.17 27.11
N LEU A 597 -15.32 4.17 26.56
CA LEU A 597 -15.65 4.95 25.35
C LEU A 597 -15.92 6.43 25.67
N ARG A 598 -16.32 6.77 26.90
CA ARG A 598 -16.67 8.13 27.37
C ARG A 598 -15.45 8.92 27.82
#